data_990b7519c18c44b49c675eab8b667469
#
_entry.id   990b7519c18c44b49c675eab8b667469
#
_cell.length_a   1.000
_cell.length_b   1.000
_cell.length_c   1.000
_cell.angle_alpha   90.00
_cell.angle_beta   90.00
_cell.angle_gamma   90.00
#
_symmetry.space_group_name_H-M   'P 1'
#
loop_
_entity.id
_entity.type
_entity.pdbx_description
1 polymer ?
#
loop_
_entity_poly.entity_id
_entity_poly.type
_entity_poly.pdbx_seq_one_letter_code
_entity_poly.pdbx_strand_id
1 'polypeptide(L)'
;MNSRIVIGLGEVLWDMFPLGKKLGGAPANFAYISSLLGDKGVVASRVGQDDLGQQAISCVQALGGETGEIQTDPIHPTGTVEVSIDNDGQAKFEIKKSVAWDFLEWTPEWSALAKRCDAVCFGSLAQRSPQSRGTIQSFLQEAFKSAVCVFDVNLRQGYQTAELLSASMRIAHVVKLNHEELPVVTKLCGFESPNEKSAAKWLQEKFGLRLVCVTRGARGSLMIGENEAIEHPGFEVKVADTVGAGDAFTAALVHHFLRRASLAEMSEAANQWGSWVASQVGAMPVPDAARLEKLRAAGR
;
A
#
# COMPACT_ATOMS: atom_id res chain seq x y z
N MET A 1 -17.92 2.91 -17.00
CA MET A 1 -17.95 3.18 -15.55
C MET A 1 -17.05 4.40 -15.30
N ASN A 2 -17.43 5.33 -14.41
CA ASN A 2 -16.56 6.47 -14.10
C ASN A 2 -15.28 5.99 -13.41
N SER A 3 -14.13 6.49 -13.86
CA SER A 3 -12.84 6.25 -13.24
C SER A 3 -12.83 6.85 -11.83
N ARG A 4 -12.44 6.06 -10.82
CA ARG A 4 -12.34 6.49 -9.43
C ARG A 4 -10.96 7.10 -9.18
N ILE A 5 -10.89 8.14 -8.36
CA ILE A 5 -9.62 8.75 -7.94
C ILE A 5 -9.12 8.02 -6.70
N VAL A 6 -8.01 7.30 -6.86
CA VAL A 6 -7.45 6.42 -5.83
C VAL A 6 -6.01 6.86 -5.54
N ILE A 7 -5.72 7.14 -4.27
CA ILE A 7 -4.47 7.78 -3.87
C ILE A 7 -3.58 6.80 -3.11
N GLY A 8 -2.34 6.69 -3.53
CA GLY A 8 -1.26 6.14 -2.73
C GLY A 8 -0.54 7.27 -2.00
N LEU A 9 -0.68 7.33 -0.67
CA LEU A 9 -0.16 8.40 0.17
C LEU A 9 1.01 7.90 1.03
N GLY A 10 2.19 8.48 0.85
CA GLY A 10 3.36 8.14 1.67
C GLY A 10 4.68 8.19 0.93
N GLU A 11 5.51 7.17 1.11
CA GLU A 11 6.86 7.12 0.56
C GLU A 11 6.93 6.78 -0.92
N VAL A 12 7.85 7.46 -1.63
CA VAL A 12 8.44 7.05 -2.91
C VAL A 12 9.95 6.98 -2.72
N LEU A 13 10.57 5.91 -3.18
CA LEU A 13 11.97 5.63 -2.94
C LEU A 13 12.58 4.78 -4.05
N TRP A 14 13.91 4.68 -4.04
CA TRP A 14 14.67 3.78 -4.87
C TRP A 14 15.25 2.63 -4.05
N ASP A 15 14.97 1.40 -4.44
CA ASP A 15 15.69 0.23 -3.96
C ASP A 15 17.02 0.13 -4.72
N MET A 16 18.13 0.31 -3.99
CA MET A 16 19.49 0.36 -4.53
C MET A 16 20.12 -1.01 -4.46
N PHE A 17 20.20 -1.70 -5.58
CA PHE A 17 20.86 -2.99 -5.72
C PHE A 17 22.29 -2.83 -6.26
N PRO A 18 23.20 -3.80 -6.06
CA PRO A 18 24.56 -3.74 -6.62
C PRO A 18 24.64 -3.55 -8.15
N LEU A 19 23.62 -4.04 -8.87
CA LEU A 19 23.55 -4.01 -10.34
C LEU A 19 22.52 -3.02 -10.90
N GLY A 20 22.07 -2.07 -10.09
CA GLY A 20 21.11 -1.06 -10.55
C GLY A 20 20.12 -0.66 -9.46
N LYS A 21 19.09 0.06 -9.85
CA LYS A 21 18.04 0.51 -8.92
C LYS A 21 16.66 0.23 -9.50
N LYS A 22 15.68 0.06 -8.61
CA LYS A 22 14.28 -0.08 -8.97
C LYS A 22 13.46 0.95 -8.21
N LEU A 23 12.50 1.57 -8.89
CA LEU A 23 11.53 2.43 -8.23
C LEU A 23 10.64 1.57 -7.34
N GLY A 24 10.45 2.03 -6.11
CA GLY A 24 9.66 1.39 -5.05
C GLY A 24 8.87 2.41 -4.25
N GLY A 25 8.30 1.91 -3.16
CA GLY A 25 7.37 2.63 -2.31
C GLY A 25 5.95 2.09 -2.48
N ALA A 26 5.39 1.55 -1.40
CA ALA A 26 4.05 0.94 -1.43
C ALA A 26 2.98 1.88 -2.02
N PRO A 27 2.96 3.20 -1.73
CA PRO A 27 2.03 4.13 -2.34
C PRO A 27 2.12 4.21 -3.87
N ALA A 28 3.33 4.21 -4.43
CA ALA A 28 3.53 4.24 -5.88
C ALA A 28 3.10 2.92 -6.55
N ASN A 29 3.45 1.78 -5.94
CA ASN A 29 3.03 0.46 -6.41
C ASN A 29 1.51 0.34 -6.44
N PHE A 30 0.85 0.75 -5.36
CA PHE A 30 -0.61 0.76 -5.23
C PHE A 30 -1.28 1.64 -6.30
N ALA A 31 -0.80 2.88 -6.49
CA ALA A 31 -1.34 3.80 -7.49
C ALA A 31 -1.18 3.28 -8.91
N TYR A 32 -0.01 2.69 -9.23
CA TYR A 32 0.25 2.06 -10.52
C TYR A 32 -0.74 0.93 -10.83
N ILE A 33 -0.89 -0.02 -9.92
CA ILE A 33 -1.83 -1.15 -10.11
C ILE A 33 -3.28 -0.64 -10.19
N SER A 34 -3.64 0.37 -9.40
CA SER A 34 -4.97 1.00 -9.51
C SER A 34 -5.21 1.58 -10.91
N SER A 35 -4.19 2.17 -11.54
CA SER A 35 -4.27 2.65 -12.92
C SER A 35 -4.43 1.49 -13.92
N LEU A 36 -3.74 0.38 -13.73
CA LEU A 36 -3.95 -0.83 -14.53
C LEU A 36 -5.36 -1.40 -14.39
N LEU A 37 -5.99 -1.25 -13.23
CA LEU A 37 -7.39 -1.65 -12.99
C LEU A 37 -8.41 -0.72 -13.67
N GLY A 38 -7.99 0.46 -14.14
CA GLY A 38 -8.83 1.45 -14.83
C GLY A 38 -9.32 2.58 -13.91
N ASP A 39 -8.78 2.70 -12.72
CA ASP A 39 -8.96 3.86 -11.85
C ASP A 39 -7.92 4.95 -12.16
N LYS A 40 -8.10 6.14 -11.62
CA LYS A 40 -7.11 7.19 -11.66
C LYS A 40 -6.19 7.06 -10.44
N GLY A 41 -5.07 6.33 -10.60
CA GLY A 41 -4.06 6.16 -9.56
C GLY A 41 -3.21 7.42 -9.43
N VAL A 42 -3.19 8.02 -8.24
CA VAL A 42 -2.45 9.25 -7.93
C VAL A 42 -1.43 8.95 -6.84
N VAL A 43 -0.18 9.37 -7.05
CA VAL A 43 0.88 9.26 -6.06
C VAL A 43 0.98 10.58 -5.30
N ALA A 44 0.62 10.59 -4.02
CA ALA A 44 0.83 11.70 -3.11
C ALA A 44 2.06 11.43 -2.23
N SER A 45 3.18 12.05 -2.57
CA SER A 45 4.49 11.81 -1.96
C SER A 45 5.38 13.05 -2.03
N ARG A 46 6.64 12.92 -1.62
CA ARG A 46 7.66 13.95 -1.77
C ARG A 46 9.01 13.34 -2.13
N VAL A 47 9.69 13.91 -3.12
CA VAL A 47 11.03 13.51 -3.57
C VAL A 47 11.98 14.69 -3.46
N GLY A 48 13.28 14.44 -3.43
CA GLY A 48 14.29 15.50 -3.41
C GLY A 48 14.37 16.26 -4.73
N GLN A 49 14.87 17.48 -4.68
CA GLN A 49 15.27 18.26 -5.87
C GLN A 49 16.63 17.76 -6.38
N ASP A 50 16.70 16.46 -6.68
CA ASP A 50 17.89 15.76 -7.13
C ASP A 50 17.58 14.85 -8.34
N ASP A 51 18.63 14.27 -8.93
CA ASP A 51 18.51 13.39 -10.10
C ASP A 51 17.62 12.17 -9.83
N LEU A 52 17.65 11.61 -8.60
CA LEU A 52 16.81 10.49 -8.23
C LEU A 52 15.34 10.88 -8.17
N GLY A 53 15.03 12.09 -7.68
CA GLY A 53 13.67 12.62 -7.64
C GLY A 53 13.11 12.87 -9.04
N GLN A 54 13.88 13.46 -9.93
CA GLN A 54 13.49 13.67 -11.33
C GLN A 54 13.24 12.33 -12.04
N GLN A 55 14.12 11.35 -11.82
CA GLN A 55 13.94 10.01 -12.38
C GLN A 55 12.72 9.29 -11.80
N ALA A 56 12.43 9.45 -10.50
CA ALA A 56 11.25 8.85 -9.88
C ALA A 56 9.95 9.41 -10.51
N ILE A 57 9.85 10.73 -10.66
CA ILE A 57 8.72 11.39 -11.33
C ILE A 57 8.59 10.88 -12.77
N SER A 58 9.70 10.84 -13.53
CA SER A 58 9.70 10.36 -14.91
C SER A 58 9.27 8.90 -15.03
N CYS A 59 9.71 8.03 -14.11
CA CYS A 59 9.29 6.63 -14.07
C CYS A 59 7.78 6.49 -13.80
N VAL A 60 7.24 7.23 -12.82
CA VAL A 60 5.79 7.21 -12.54
C VAL A 60 4.99 7.67 -13.76
N GLN A 61 5.44 8.75 -14.44
CA GLN A 61 4.82 9.23 -15.67
C GLN A 61 4.87 8.21 -16.81
N ALA A 62 6.03 7.59 -17.03
CA ALA A 62 6.20 6.57 -18.08
C ALA A 62 5.30 5.35 -17.87
N LEU A 63 4.95 5.05 -16.64
CA LEU A 63 4.00 4.00 -16.26
C LEU A 63 2.53 4.47 -16.29
N GLY A 64 2.27 5.70 -16.76
CA GLY A 64 0.91 6.25 -16.85
C GLY A 64 0.33 6.78 -15.53
N GLY A 65 1.18 6.95 -14.49
CA GLY A 65 0.77 7.50 -13.20
C GLY A 65 0.66 9.03 -13.21
N GLU A 66 -0.19 9.55 -12.35
CA GLU A 66 -0.34 11.01 -12.10
C GLU A 66 0.73 11.47 -11.11
N THR A 67 1.50 12.49 -11.51
CA THR A 67 2.65 13.00 -10.73
C THR A 67 2.47 14.41 -10.18
N GLY A 68 1.36 15.08 -10.50
CA GLY A 68 1.09 16.45 -10.05
C GLY A 68 1.02 16.64 -8.54
N GLU A 69 0.87 15.54 -7.80
CA GLU A 69 0.79 15.53 -6.33
C GLU A 69 2.09 15.01 -5.66
N ILE A 70 3.15 14.82 -6.45
CA ILE A 70 4.50 14.53 -5.91
C ILE A 70 5.19 15.87 -5.64
N GLN A 71 5.36 16.17 -4.36
CA GLN A 71 6.06 17.38 -3.91
C GLN A 71 7.57 17.27 -4.17
N THR A 72 8.25 18.40 -4.31
CA THR A 72 9.71 18.47 -4.43
C THR A 72 10.31 19.13 -3.20
N ASP A 73 11.30 18.49 -2.59
CA ASP A 73 12.04 19.00 -1.42
C ASP A 73 13.37 19.61 -1.87
N PRO A 74 13.62 20.91 -1.61
CA PRO A 74 14.88 21.55 -1.98
C PRO A 74 16.03 21.23 -1.00
N ILE A 75 15.75 20.58 0.14
CA ILE A 75 16.71 20.39 1.22
C ILE A 75 17.06 18.90 1.40
N HIS A 76 16.04 18.05 1.43
CA HIS A 76 16.22 16.64 1.76
C HIS A 76 16.29 15.78 0.49
N PRO A 77 17.20 14.77 0.46
CA PRO A 77 17.37 13.92 -0.71
C PRO A 77 16.17 13.00 -0.94
N THR A 78 16.04 12.52 -2.16
CA THR A 78 15.08 11.45 -2.51
C THR A 78 15.34 10.19 -1.67
N GLY A 79 14.29 9.54 -1.21
CA GLY A 79 14.37 8.34 -0.40
C GLY A 79 15.05 7.18 -1.12
N THR A 80 15.91 6.46 -0.39
CA THR A 80 16.59 5.25 -0.87
C THR A 80 16.55 4.15 0.17
N VAL A 81 16.56 2.90 -0.31
CA VAL A 81 16.79 1.70 0.47
C VAL A 81 18.05 1.05 -0.05
N GLU A 82 19.06 0.92 0.79
CA GLU A 82 20.25 0.13 0.45
C GLU A 82 19.97 -1.35 0.64
N VAL A 83 20.21 -2.11 -0.42
CA VAL A 83 20.06 -3.57 -0.39
C VAL A 83 21.48 -4.16 -0.39
N SER A 84 21.86 -4.77 0.73
CA SER A 84 23.12 -5.49 0.88
C SER A 84 22.84 -6.96 1.15
N ILE A 85 23.81 -7.81 0.80
CA ILE A 85 23.76 -9.24 1.11
C ILE A 85 24.69 -9.46 2.30
N ASP A 86 24.19 -10.05 3.38
CA ASP A 86 25.02 -10.39 4.53
C ASP A 86 25.89 -11.63 4.28
N ASN A 87 26.70 -11.99 5.28
CA ASN A 87 27.64 -13.12 5.18
C ASN A 87 26.94 -14.49 5.02
N ASP A 88 25.65 -14.57 5.36
CA ASP A 88 24.81 -15.76 5.24
C ASP A 88 24.02 -15.79 3.92
N GLY A 89 24.25 -14.81 3.02
CA GLY A 89 23.59 -14.69 1.72
C GLY A 89 22.16 -14.11 1.81
N GLN A 90 21.77 -13.54 2.96
CA GLN A 90 20.46 -12.94 3.13
C GLN A 90 20.47 -11.47 2.77
N ALA A 91 19.41 -11.00 2.10
CA ALA A 91 19.24 -9.60 1.75
C ALA A 91 18.90 -8.77 3.01
N LYS A 92 19.72 -7.75 3.27
CA LYS A 92 19.50 -6.77 4.32
C LYS A 92 19.09 -5.44 3.69
N PHE A 93 17.99 -4.89 4.17
CA PHE A 93 17.42 -3.64 3.69
C PHE A 93 17.64 -2.53 4.71
N GLU A 94 18.24 -1.43 4.31
CA GLU A 94 18.41 -0.23 5.15
C GLU A 94 17.70 0.95 4.52
N ILE A 95 16.56 1.37 5.09
CA ILE A 95 15.80 2.52 4.65
C ILE A 95 16.46 3.78 5.21
N LYS A 96 16.97 4.67 4.34
CA LYS A 96 17.62 5.92 4.77
C LYS A 96 16.62 6.83 5.48
N LYS A 97 17.14 7.56 6.49
CA LYS A 97 16.38 8.54 7.29
C LYS A 97 16.64 9.95 6.79
N SER A 98 15.78 10.89 7.19
CA SER A 98 15.86 12.31 6.82
C SER A 98 15.88 12.51 5.31
N VAL A 99 14.99 11.82 4.63
CA VAL A 99 14.75 11.91 3.19
C VAL A 99 13.45 12.65 2.90
N ALA A 100 13.23 13.12 1.68
CA ALA A 100 12.15 14.03 1.31
C ALA A 100 10.75 13.60 1.82
N TRP A 101 10.39 12.32 1.71
CA TRP A 101 9.10 11.85 2.21
C TRP A 101 8.97 11.78 3.76
N ASP A 102 10.03 12.04 4.52
CA ASP A 102 9.94 12.29 5.97
C ASP A 102 9.43 13.72 6.27
N PHE A 103 9.31 14.58 5.25
CA PHE A 103 8.95 15.99 5.32
C PHE A 103 7.77 16.37 4.43
N LEU A 104 6.78 15.49 4.31
CA LEU A 104 5.54 15.77 3.59
C LEU A 104 4.88 17.05 4.12
N GLU A 105 4.35 17.88 3.22
CA GLU A 105 3.70 19.15 3.55
C GLU A 105 2.20 19.08 3.29
N TRP A 106 1.42 19.62 4.22
CA TRP A 106 -0.01 19.81 4.04
C TRP A 106 -0.26 21.10 3.26
N THR A 107 -0.67 20.96 2.01
CA THR A 107 -0.87 22.09 1.09
C THR A 107 -2.33 22.25 0.69
N PRO A 108 -2.73 23.42 0.15
CA PRO A 108 -4.07 23.60 -0.41
C PRO A 108 -4.41 22.60 -1.52
N GLU A 109 -3.44 22.20 -2.35
CA GLU A 109 -3.59 21.21 -3.42
C GLU A 109 -3.92 19.85 -2.83
N TRP A 110 -3.20 19.42 -1.79
CA TRP A 110 -3.48 18.17 -1.09
C TRP A 110 -4.82 18.20 -0.33
N SER A 111 -5.21 19.35 0.22
CA SER A 111 -6.54 19.51 0.79
C SER A 111 -7.65 19.37 -0.27
N ALA A 112 -7.45 19.94 -1.44
CA ALA A 112 -8.38 19.79 -2.56
C ALA A 112 -8.42 18.35 -3.08
N LEU A 113 -7.27 17.66 -3.12
CA LEU A 113 -7.17 16.26 -3.51
C LEU A 113 -7.92 15.35 -2.51
N ALA A 114 -7.71 15.55 -1.21
CA ALA A 114 -8.37 14.77 -0.17
C ALA A 114 -9.91 14.86 -0.24
N LYS A 115 -10.45 16.02 -0.60
CA LYS A 115 -11.90 16.25 -0.75
C LYS A 115 -12.52 15.55 -1.96
N ARG A 116 -11.73 15.29 -3.01
CA ARG A 116 -12.23 14.74 -4.30
C ARG A 116 -11.87 13.29 -4.55
N CYS A 117 -11.05 12.67 -3.70
CA CYS A 117 -10.69 11.28 -3.89
C CYS A 117 -11.81 10.33 -3.49
N ASP A 118 -11.83 9.14 -4.09
CA ASP A 118 -12.74 8.04 -3.74
C ASP A 118 -12.10 7.09 -2.72
N ALA A 119 -10.77 6.94 -2.75
CA ALA A 119 -10.02 6.18 -1.75
C ALA A 119 -8.60 6.72 -1.56
N VAL A 120 -8.05 6.48 -0.37
CA VAL A 120 -6.64 6.73 -0.04
C VAL A 120 -6.06 5.53 0.70
N CYS A 121 -4.96 4.99 0.16
CA CYS A 121 -4.16 3.95 0.80
C CYS A 121 -2.90 4.57 1.40
N PHE A 122 -2.62 4.24 2.66
CA PHE A 122 -1.46 4.73 3.40
C PHE A 122 -0.87 3.63 4.28
N GLY A 123 0.41 3.73 4.61
CA GLY A 123 1.14 2.76 5.41
C GLY A 123 1.68 3.32 6.71
N SER A 124 2.43 2.49 7.44
CA SER A 124 3.09 2.88 8.69
C SER A 124 4.42 3.61 8.47
N LEU A 125 5.16 3.30 7.38
CA LEU A 125 6.53 3.74 7.17
C LEU A 125 6.66 5.26 7.05
N ALA A 126 5.87 5.91 6.21
CA ALA A 126 5.93 7.37 6.04
C ALA A 126 5.48 8.15 7.28
N GLN A 127 4.85 7.48 8.25
CA GLN A 127 4.47 8.05 9.53
C GLN A 127 5.60 8.00 10.59
N ARG A 128 6.78 7.50 10.26
CA ARG A 128 7.94 7.46 11.17
C ARG A 128 8.42 8.86 11.58
N SER A 129 8.30 9.84 10.68
CA SER A 129 8.57 11.26 10.96
C SER A 129 7.35 11.95 11.54
N PRO A 130 7.49 12.78 12.59
CA PRO A 130 6.37 13.55 13.15
C PRO A 130 5.73 14.49 12.14
N GLN A 131 6.51 15.14 11.26
CA GLN A 131 6.00 16.06 10.25
C GLN A 131 5.11 15.34 9.23
N SER A 132 5.63 14.29 8.60
CA SER A 132 4.84 13.51 7.63
C SER A 132 3.64 12.83 8.27
N ARG A 133 3.77 12.35 9.51
CA ARG A 133 2.64 11.84 10.28
C ARG A 133 1.53 12.87 10.42
N GLY A 134 1.87 14.12 10.80
CA GLY A 134 0.89 15.21 10.92
C GLY A 134 0.20 15.51 9.60
N THR A 135 0.96 15.57 8.50
CA THR A 135 0.42 15.78 7.14
C THR A 135 -0.49 14.64 6.71
N ILE A 136 -0.07 13.38 6.89
CA ILE A 136 -0.89 12.19 6.58
C ILE A 136 -2.19 12.23 7.38
N GLN A 137 -2.13 12.52 8.68
CA GLN A 137 -3.33 12.61 9.51
C GLN A 137 -4.28 13.72 9.05
N SER A 138 -3.77 14.90 8.68
CA SER A 138 -4.58 16.00 8.12
C SER A 138 -5.26 15.58 6.82
N PHE A 139 -4.54 14.90 5.93
CA PHE A 139 -5.08 14.36 4.69
C PHE A 139 -6.21 13.36 4.96
N LEU A 140 -5.97 12.41 5.85
CA LEU A 140 -6.95 11.37 6.19
C LEU A 140 -8.19 11.94 6.87
N GLN A 141 -8.06 12.91 7.77
CA GLN A 141 -9.19 13.59 8.40
C GLN A 141 -10.10 14.30 7.40
N GLU A 142 -9.50 14.93 6.38
CA GLU A 142 -10.28 15.57 5.31
C GLU A 142 -10.93 14.55 4.38
N ALA A 143 -10.20 13.51 3.98
CA ALA A 143 -10.67 12.43 3.10
C ALA A 143 -11.74 11.54 3.75
N PHE A 144 -11.67 11.31 5.07
CA PHE A 144 -12.56 10.40 5.81
C PHE A 144 -14.06 10.71 5.60
N LYS A 145 -14.40 11.96 5.32
CA LYS A 145 -15.79 12.40 5.13
C LYS A 145 -16.42 11.87 3.83
N SER A 146 -15.64 11.55 2.81
CA SER A 146 -16.11 11.24 1.46
C SER A 146 -15.41 10.06 0.80
N ALA A 147 -14.26 9.63 1.30
CA ALA A 147 -13.41 8.60 0.71
C ALA A 147 -13.25 7.38 1.61
N VAL A 148 -12.85 6.27 1.01
CA VAL A 148 -12.44 5.05 1.74
C VAL A 148 -10.99 5.18 2.15
N CYS A 149 -10.72 5.24 3.45
CA CYS A 149 -9.37 5.20 4.01
C CYS A 149 -8.92 3.75 4.21
N VAL A 150 -7.80 3.37 3.60
CA VAL A 150 -7.24 2.02 3.61
C VAL A 150 -5.87 2.05 4.27
N PHE A 151 -5.73 1.38 5.40
CA PHE A 151 -4.46 1.25 6.09
C PHE A 151 -3.81 -0.08 5.71
N ASP A 152 -2.80 -0.03 4.84
CA ASP A 152 -1.90 -1.16 4.59
C ASP A 152 -0.76 -1.07 5.61
N VAL A 153 -0.79 -1.95 6.61
CA VAL A 153 0.05 -1.82 7.81
C VAL A 153 1.53 -1.77 7.47
N ASN A 154 1.99 -2.71 6.66
CA ASN A 154 3.31 -2.76 6.05
C ASN A 154 4.46 -2.36 7.02
N LEU A 155 4.64 -3.15 8.09
CA LEU A 155 5.63 -2.88 9.13
C LEU A 155 7.06 -2.91 8.59
N ARG A 156 7.84 -1.89 8.96
CA ARG A 156 9.24 -1.78 8.54
C ARG A 156 10.12 -1.32 9.71
N GLN A 157 11.24 -2.01 9.92
CA GLN A 157 12.36 -1.60 10.79
C GLN A 157 11.98 -1.13 12.22
N GLY A 158 10.86 -1.58 12.77
CA GLY A 158 10.47 -1.29 14.16
C GLY A 158 10.01 0.15 14.43
N TYR A 159 9.62 0.91 13.39
CA TYR A 159 9.08 2.28 13.56
C TYR A 159 7.66 2.34 14.11
N GLN A 160 6.96 1.20 14.15
CA GLN A 160 5.58 1.14 14.63
C GLN A 160 5.51 1.30 16.16
N THR A 161 4.53 2.07 16.62
CA THR A 161 4.15 2.16 18.04
C THR A 161 2.67 1.84 18.19
N ALA A 162 2.24 1.48 19.40
CA ALA A 162 0.83 1.24 19.70
C ALA A 162 -0.06 2.45 19.37
N GLU A 163 0.46 3.67 19.63
CA GLU A 163 -0.24 4.93 19.34
C GLU A 163 -0.42 5.14 17.85
N LEU A 164 0.67 4.95 17.04
CA LEU A 164 0.64 5.11 15.59
C LEU A 164 -0.37 4.13 14.97
N LEU A 165 -0.28 2.84 15.33
CA LEU A 165 -1.14 1.80 14.81
C LEU A 165 -2.61 2.06 15.18
N SER A 166 -2.87 2.37 16.48
CA SER A 166 -4.22 2.66 16.94
C SER A 166 -4.82 3.91 16.28
N ALA A 167 -4.03 4.98 16.11
CA ALA A 167 -4.49 6.20 15.44
C ALA A 167 -4.82 5.93 13.96
N SER A 168 -3.96 5.19 13.25
CA SER A 168 -4.17 4.80 11.85
C SER A 168 -5.41 3.92 11.67
N MET A 169 -5.64 2.95 12.57
CA MET A 169 -6.81 2.07 12.49
C MET A 169 -8.12 2.78 12.80
N ARG A 170 -8.13 3.77 13.72
CA ARG A 170 -9.35 4.55 14.03
C ARG A 170 -9.85 5.38 12.87
N ILE A 171 -8.98 5.78 11.95
CA ILE A 171 -9.35 6.55 10.76
C ILE A 171 -9.50 5.68 9.52
N ALA A 172 -9.14 4.41 9.59
CA ALA A 172 -9.29 3.46 8.49
C ALA A 172 -10.70 2.88 8.42
N HIS A 173 -11.17 2.64 7.20
CA HIS A 173 -12.36 1.81 6.92
C HIS A 173 -11.95 0.36 6.64
N VAL A 174 -10.80 0.18 6.01
CA VAL A 174 -10.22 -1.10 5.62
C VAL A 174 -8.81 -1.20 6.17
N VAL A 175 -8.46 -2.33 6.76
CA VAL A 175 -7.10 -2.64 7.19
C VAL A 175 -6.62 -3.87 6.45
N LYS A 176 -5.45 -3.80 5.84
CA LYS A 176 -4.75 -4.97 5.30
C LYS A 176 -3.41 -5.12 6.01
N LEU A 177 -3.09 -6.34 6.36
CA LEU A 177 -1.83 -6.75 6.96
C LEU A 177 -1.52 -8.19 6.56
N ASN A 178 -0.28 -8.63 6.74
CA ASN A 178 0.07 -10.02 6.51
C ASN A 178 -0.02 -10.85 7.81
N HIS A 179 0.11 -12.17 7.67
CA HIS A 179 -0.01 -13.13 8.79
C HIS A 179 1.11 -13.01 9.84
N GLU A 180 2.26 -12.40 9.49
CA GLU A 180 3.35 -12.13 10.42
C GLU A 180 3.13 -10.81 11.18
N GLU A 181 2.52 -9.82 10.52
CA GLU A 181 2.17 -8.53 11.10
C GLU A 181 1.02 -8.62 12.10
N LEU A 182 0.03 -9.48 11.83
CA LEU A 182 -1.17 -9.58 12.65
C LEU A 182 -0.89 -9.80 14.14
N PRO A 183 -0.08 -10.79 14.58
CA PRO A 183 0.21 -11.00 15.99
C PRO A 183 0.99 -9.83 16.61
N VAL A 184 1.88 -9.17 15.84
CA VAL A 184 2.62 -7.99 16.31
C VAL A 184 1.68 -6.82 16.57
N VAL A 185 0.79 -6.55 15.60
CA VAL A 185 -0.17 -5.45 15.66
C VAL A 185 -1.17 -5.66 16.80
N THR A 186 -1.76 -6.84 16.90
CA THR A 186 -2.75 -7.13 17.95
C THR A 186 -2.13 -7.05 19.34
N LYS A 187 -0.91 -7.59 19.51
CA LYS A 187 -0.16 -7.50 20.78
C LYS A 187 0.11 -6.05 21.18
N LEU A 188 0.60 -5.21 20.26
CA LEU A 188 0.80 -3.78 20.51
C LEU A 188 -0.50 -3.05 20.85
N CYS A 189 -1.62 -3.49 20.29
CA CYS A 189 -2.95 -2.93 20.57
C CYS A 189 -3.64 -3.53 21.81
N GLY A 190 -3.00 -4.46 22.53
CA GLY A 190 -3.47 -5.05 23.80
C GLY A 190 -4.31 -6.30 23.65
N PHE A 191 -4.07 -7.10 22.60
CA PHE A 191 -4.72 -8.41 22.42
C PHE A 191 -3.75 -9.46 21.90
N GLU A 192 -3.78 -10.62 22.52
CA GLU A 192 -3.01 -11.79 22.07
C GLU A 192 -3.95 -12.97 21.81
N SER A 193 -3.83 -13.58 20.65
CA SER A 193 -4.55 -14.80 20.32
C SER A 193 -3.73 -15.64 19.33
N PRO A 194 -3.63 -16.96 19.50
CA PRO A 194 -3.01 -17.84 18.52
C PRO A 194 -3.92 -18.07 17.30
N ASN A 195 -5.20 -17.74 17.40
CA ASN A 195 -6.16 -17.91 16.32
C ASN A 195 -6.22 -16.64 15.45
N GLU A 196 -5.76 -16.75 14.21
CA GLU A 196 -5.70 -15.66 13.24
C GLU A 196 -7.07 -15.03 12.97
N LYS A 197 -8.11 -15.85 12.79
CA LYS A 197 -9.47 -15.36 12.54
C LYS A 197 -10.02 -14.58 13.73
N SER A 198 -9.76 -15.06 14.95
CA SER A 198 -10.16 -14.35 16.18
C SER A 198 -9.39 -13.04 16.34
N ALA A 199 -8.09 -13.03 16.01
CA ALA A 199 -7.27 -11.83 16.06
C ALA A 199 -7.72 -10.76 15.05
N ALA A 200 -7.99 -11.17 13.81
CA ALA A 200 -8.50 -10.27 12.76
C ALA A 200 -9.90 -9.72 13.10
N LYS A 201 -10.80 -10.57 13.63
CA LYS A 201 -12.13 -10.16 14.08
C LYS A 201 -12.06 -9.18 15.25
N TRP A 202 -11.18 -9.41 16.20
CA TRP A 202 -10.96 -8.48 17.29
C TRP A 202 -10.49 -7.09 16.81
N LEU A 203 -9.57 -7.03 15.82
CA LEU A 203 -9.20 -5.75 15.21
C LEU A 203 -10.39 -5.05 14.58
N GLN A 204 -11.21 -5.79 13.82
CA GLN A 204 -12.41 -5.26 13.20
C GLN A 204 -13.36 -4.62 14.23
N GLU A 205 -13.69 -5.37 15.29
CA GLU A 205 -14.61 -4.93 16.33
C GLU A 205 -14.06 -3.76 17.14
N LYS A 206 -12.77 -3.84 17.54
CA LYS A 206 -12.12 -2.81 18.35
C LYS A 206 -12.07 -1.45 17.68
N PHE A 207 -11.80 -1.44 16.37
CA PHE A 207 -11.59 -0.20 15.62
C PHE A 207 -12.77 0.19 14.73
N GLY A 208 -13.85 -0.60 14.70
CA GLY A 208 -15.03 -0.35 13.87
C GLY A 208 -14.74 -0.46 12.36
N LEU A 209 -13.85 -1.40 11.97
CA LEU A 209 -13.43 -1.56 10.58
C LEU A 209 -14.52 -2.26 9.76
N ARG A 210 -14.73 -1.80 8.54
CA ARG A 210 -15.64 -2.45 7.58
C ARG A 210 -15.06 -3.74 7.02
N LEU A 211 -13.73 -3.81 6.93
CA LEU A 211 -13.02 -4.95 6.36
C LEU A 211 -11.60 -5.07 6.97
N VAL A 212 -11.23 -6.28 7.38
CA VAL A 212 -9.85 -6.65 7.73
C VAL A 212 -9.39 -7.74 6.78
N CYS A 213 -8.24 -7.54 6.14
CA CYS A 213 -7.64 -8.51 5.23
C CYS A 213 -6.30 -8.98 5.77
N VAL A 214 -6.12 -10.29 5.90
CA VAL A 214 -4.87 -10.93 6.30
C VAL A 214 -4.32 -11.71 5.12
N THR A 215 -3.19 -11.26 4.54
CA THR A 215 -2.50 -11.99 3.47
C THR A 215 -1.55 -13.04 4.05
N ARG A 216 -1.47 -14.22 3.41
CA ARG A 216 -0.71 -15.38 3.89
C ARG A 216 0.34 -15.87 2.88
N GLY A 217 0.77 -14.97 1.98
CA GLY A 217 1.68 -15.32 0.88
C GLY A 217 1.06 -16.36 -0.06
N ALA A 218 1.79 -17.45 -0.33
CA ALA A 218 1.31 -18.54 -1.19
C ALA A 218 0.05 -19.26 -0.66
N ARG A 219 -0.28 -19.08 0.63
CA ARG A 219 -1.48 -19.65 1.26
C ARG A 219 -2.73 -18.76 1.12
N GLY A 220 -2.67 -17.73 0.26
CA GLY A 220 -3.80 -16.87 -0.05
C GLY A 220 -4.11 -15.84 1.03
N SER A 221 -5.37 -15.71 1.43
CA SER A 221 -5.80 -14.66 2.35
C SER A 221 -7.03 -15.05 3.18
N LEU A 222 -7.20 -14.32 4.30
CA LEU A 222 -8.42 -14.28 5.10
C LEU A 222 -9.00 -12.87 5.02
N MET A 223 -10.29 -12.75 4.74
CA MET A 223 -11.03 -11.49 4.82
C MET A 223 -12.13 -11.57 5.85
N ILE A 224 -12.23 -10.59 6.73
CA ILE A 224 -13.28 -10.44 7.73
C ILE A 224 -14.10 -9.20 7.36
N GLY A 225 -15.29 -9.41 6.82
CA GLY A 225 -16.30 -8.38 6.57
C GLY A 225 -17.24 -8.22 7.75
N GLU A 226 -18.23 -7.32 7.63
CA GLU A 226 -19.17 -7.03 8.71
C GLU A 226 -19.97 -8.27 9.17
N ASN A 227 -20.45 -9.09 8.24
CA ASN A 227 -21.33 -10.23 8.53
C ASN A 227 -20.77 -11.57 8.07
N GLU A 228 -19.66 -11.60 7.39
CA GLU A 228 -19.09 -12.80 6.81
C GLU A 228 -17.55 -12.81 6.88
N ALA A 229 -16.98 -13.99 6.78
CA ALA A 229 -15.55 -14.20 6.66
C ALA A 229 -15.26 -15.18 5.53
N ILE A 230 -14.30 -14.85 4.68
CA ILE A 230 -13.91 -15.68 3.53
C ILE A 230 -12.42 -15.98 3.62
N GLU A 231 -12.07 -17.24 3.33
CA GLU A 231 -10.70 -17.68 3.13
C GLU A 231 -10.51 -18.05 1.66
N HIS A 232 -9.41 -17.57 1.10
CA HIS A 232 -8.99 -17.90 -0.26
C HIS A 232 -7.66 -18.67 -0.19
N PRO A 233 -7.50 -19.80 -0.90
CA PRO A 233 -6.28 -20.61 -0.82
C PRO A 233 -5.07 -19.99 -1.54
N GLY A 234 -5.26 -18.91 -2.28
CA GLY A 234 -4.25 -18.33 -3.16
C GLY A 234 -4.27 -18.98 -4.55
N PHE A 235 -3.35 -18.50 -5.40
CA PHE A 235 -3.09 -19.09 -6.71
C PHE A 235 -1.69 -19.67 -6.73
N GLU A 236 -1.56 -20.86 -7.29
CA GLU A 236 -0.26 -21.47 -7.51
C GLU A 236 0.43 -20.77 -8.68
N VAL A 237 1.56 -20.12 -8.39
CA VAL A 237 2.39 -19.40 -9.36
C VAL A 237 3.87 -19.68 -9.12
N LYS A 238 4.66 -19.65 -10.19
CA LYS A 238 6.12 -19.63 -10.05
C LYS A 238 6.53 -18.23 -9.58
N VAL A 239 6.94 -18.11 -8.33
CA VAL A 239 7.39 -16.85 -7.74
C VAL A 239 8.69 -16.39 -8.39
N ALA A 240 8.72 -15.16 -8.91
CA ALA A 240 9.91 -14.50 -9.41
C ALA A 240 10.41 -13.43 -8.43
N ASP A 241 9.48 -12.62 -7.87
CA ASP A 241 9.78 -11.55 -6.91
C ASP A 241 8.51 -11.26 -6.10
N THR A 242 8.61 -11.17 -4.78
CA THR A 242 7.44 -10.90 -3.92
C THR A 242 7.18 -9.41 -3.68
N VAL A 243 8.09 -8.54 -4.12
CA VAL A 243 7.98 -7.08 -3.95
C VAL A 243 6.75 -6.55 -4.72
N GLY A 244 5.93 -5.75 -4.06
CA GLY A 244 4.71 -5.17 -4.63
C GLY A 244 3.49 -6.09 -4.71
N ALA A 245 3.62 -7.39 -4.40
CA ALA A 245 2.49 -8.31 -4.43
C ALA A 245 1.38 -7.93 -3.43
N GLY A 246 1.76 -7.47 -2.24
CA GLY A 246 0.84 -6.94 -1.24
C GLY A 246 0.15 -5.65 -1.69
N ASP A 247 0.89 -4.76 -2.36
CA ASP A 247 0.35 -3.50 -2.88
C ASP A 247 -0.66 -3.76 -4.00
N ALA A 248 -0.36 -4.73 -4.87
CA ALA A 248 -1.27 -5.17 -5.94
C ALA A 248 -2.55 -5.82 -5.39
N PHE A 249 -2.40 -6.65 -4.35
CA PHE A 249 -3.54 -7.19 -3.61
C PHE A 249 -4.43 -6.06 -3.08
N THR A 250 -3.83 -5.06 -2.41
CA THR A 250 -4.55 -3.92 -1.82
C THR A 250 -5.23 -3.08 -2.90
N ALA A 251 -4.58 -2.84 -4.04
CA ALA A 251 -5.16 -2.07 -5.14
C ALA A 251 -6.41 -2.77 -5.73
N ALA A 252 -6.33 -4.07 -6.00
CA ALA A 252 -7.45 -4.84 -6.50
C ALA A 252 -8.60 -4.92 -5.48
N LEU A 253 -8.27 -5.11 -4.20
CA LEU A 253 -9.24 -5.07 -3.11
C LEU A 253 -10.01 -3.75 -3.11
N VAL A 254 -9.31 -2.61 -3.14
CA VAL A 254 -9.91 -1.27 -3.11
C VAL A 254 -10.75 -1.00 -4.35
N HIS A 255 -10.27 -1.40 -5.53
CA HIS A 255 -11.01 -1.30 -6.79
C HIS A 255 -12.41 -1.94 -6.70
N HIS A 256 -12.47 -3.17 -6.20
CA HIS A 256 -13.71 -3.93 -6.06
C HIS A 256 -14.56 -3.43 -4.88
N PHE A 257 -13.93 -3.04 -3.77
CA PHE A 257 -14.62 -2.45 -2.62
C PHE A 257 -15.40 -1.17 -3.00
N LEU A 258 -14.78 -0.26 -3.77
CA LEU A 258 -15.42 0.96 -4.27
C LEU A 258 -16.60 0.67 -5.22
N ARG A 259 -16.63 -0.50 -5.81
CA ARG A 259 -17.70 -0.96 -6.72
C ARG A 259 -18.75 -1.82 -6.02
N ARG A 260 -18.63 -1.97 -4.69
CA ARG A 260 -19.54 -2.76 -3.84
C ARG A 260 -19.63 -4.23 -4.27
N ALA A 261 -18.54 -4.78 -4.75
CA ALA A 261 -18.43 -6.19 -5.05
C ALA A 261 -18.62 -7.04 -3.77
N SER A 262 -19.03 -8.27 -3.93
CA SER A 262 -19.11 -9.23 -2.82
C SER A 262 -17.72 -9.51 -2.22
N LEU A 263 -17.69 -9.99 -0.99
CA LEU A 263 -16.42 -10.35 -0.33
C LEU A 263 -15.67 -11.45 -1.12
N ALA A 264 -16.41 -12.35 -1.76
CA ALA A 264 -15.84 -13.40 -2.62
C ALA A 264 -15.16 -12.82 -3.87
N GLU A 265 -15.81 -11.91 -4.58
CA GLU A 265 -15.25 -11.23 -5.75
C GLU A 265 -14.02 -10.39 -5.38
N MET A 266 -14.08 -9.67 -4.26
CA MET A 266 -12.93 -8.92 -3.74
C MET A 266 -11.75 -9.85 -3.43
N SER A 267 -12.01 -10.98 -2.78
CA SER A 267 -11.00 -11.96 -2.40
C SER A 267 -10.34 -12.61 -3.62
N GLU A 268 -11.14 -13.03 -4.59
CA GLU A 268 -10.66 -13.63 -5.86
C GLU A 268 -9.75 -12.66 -6.60
N ALA A 269 -10.23 -11.42 -6.86
CA ALA A 269 -9.48 -10.42 -7.61
C ALA A 269 -8.18 -10.02 -6.87
N ALA A 270 -8.23 -9.76 -5.57
CA ALA A 270 -7.06 -9.35 -4.79
C ALA A 270 -5.97 -10.43 -4.81
N ASN A 271 -6.33 -11.70 -4.60
CA ASN A 271 -5.38 -12.81 -4.67
C ASN A 271 -4.80 -12.98 -6.08
N GLN A 272 -5.62 -12.83 -7.12
CA GLN A 272 -5.14 -12.95 -8.50
C GLN A 272 -4.12 -11.87 -8.86
N TRP A 273 -4.40 -10.60 -8.54
CA TRP A 273 -3.47 -9.50 -8.81
C TRP A 273 -2.18 -9.63 -8.00
N GLY A 274 -2.26 -9.97 -6.71
CA GLY A 274 -1.09 -10.22 -5.88
C GLY A 274 -0.24 -11.37 -6.41
N SER A 275 -0.85 -12.48 -6.80
CA SER A 275 -0.18 -13.64 -7.37
C SER A 275 0.46 -13.34 -8.72
N TRP A 276 -0.21 -12.55 -9.58
CA TRP A 276 0.38 -12.11 -10.84
C TRP A 276 1.64 -11.28 -10.61
N VAL A 277 1.59 -10.26 -9.74
CA VAL A 277 2.79 -9.45 -9.44
C VAL A 277 3.90 -10.32 -8.87
N ALA A 278 3.60 -11.24 -7.95
CA ALA A 278 4.58 -12.18 -7.40
C ALA A 278 5.26 -13.07 -8.47
N SER A 279 4.60 -13.31 -9.61
CA SER A 279 5.16 -14.06 -10.74
C SER A 279 6.04 -13.23 -11.68
N GLN A 280 6.17 -11.92 -11.43
CA GLN A 280 6.95 -10.98 -12.24
C GLN A 280 8.19 -10.49 -11.49
N VAL A 281 9.08 -9.81 -12.20
CA VAL A 281 10.26 -9.16 -11.59
C VAL A 281 9.95 -7.70 -11.32
N GLY A 282 9.99 -7.30 -10.04
CA GLY A 282 9.71 -5.93 -9.58
C GLY A 282 8.23 -5.67 -9.32
N ALA A 283 7.97 -4.56 -8.60
CA ALA A 283 6.67 -4.24 -8.06
C ALA A 283 5.66 -3.64 -9.05
N MET A 284 6.15 -3.10 -10.17
CA MET A 284 5.34 -2.42 -11.20
C MET A 284 5.53 -3.07 -12.58
N PRO A 285 5.20 -4.38 -12.74
CA PRO A 285 5.36 -5.06 -14.02
C PRO A 285 4.34 -4.55 -15.04
N VAL A 286 4.77 -4.49 -16.32
CA VAL A 286 3.92 -4.05 -17.44
C VAL A 286 3.26 -5.29 -18.07
N PRO A 287 1.93 -5.48 -17.96
CA PRO A 287 1.24 -6.59 -18.60
C PRO A 287 1.08 -6.35 -20.10
N ASP A 288 1.07 -7.40 -20.89
CA ASP A 288 0.52 -7.33 -22.23
C ASP A 288 -1.02 -7.17 -22.21
N ALA A 289 -1.61 -6.81 -23.35
CA ALA A 289 -3.04 -6.53 -23.46
C ALA A 289 -3.92 -7.73 -23.07
N ALA A 290 -3.55 -8.95 -23.48
CA ALA A 290 -4.32 -10.16 -23.19
C ALA A 290 -4.26 -10.51 -21.70
N ARG A 291 -3.10 -10.33 -21.07
CA ARG A 291 -2.94 -10.53 -19.64
C ARG A 291 -3.73 -9.51 -18.83
N LEU A 292 -3.64 -8.24 -19.23
CA LEU A 292 -4.40 -7.16 -18.58
C LEU A 292 -5.91 -7.41 -18.63
N GLU A 293 -6.42 -7.85 -19.77
CA GLU A 293 -7.83 -8.19 -19.92
C GLU A 293 -8.25 -9.32 -18.95
N LYS A 294 -7.45 -10.40 -18.88
CA LYS A 294 -7.70 -11.50 -17.92
C LYS A 294 -7.69 -11.02 -16.47
N LEU A 295 -6.73 -10.19 -16.10
CA LEU A 295 -6.63 -9.64 -14.73
C LEU A 295 -7.83 -8.76 -14.39
N ARG A 296 -8.29 -7.93 -15.32
CA ARG A 296 -9.49 -7.09 -15.14
C ARG A 296 -10.80 -7.87 -15.12
N ALA A 297 -10.83 -9.07 -15.67
CA ALA A 297 -12.00 -9.95 -15.66
C ALA A 297 -12.16 -10.71 -14.33
N ALA A 298 -11.13 -10.77 -13.51
CA ALA A 298 -11.18 -11.40 -12.19
C ALA A 298 -12.16 -10.68 -11.26
N GLY A 299 -12.94 -11.45 -10.51
CA GLY A 299 -13.91 -10.87 -9.58
C GLY A 299 -15.15 -10.26 -10.26
N ARG A 300 -15.46 -10.70 -11.50
CA ARG A 300 -16.72 -10.37 -12.21
C ARG A 300 -17.68 -11.53 -12.19
#